data_6a857e1b244e556becefba4d7ba00128
#
_entry.id   6a857e1b244e556becefba4d7ba00128
#
_cell.length_a   1.000
_cell.length_b   1.000
_cell.length_c   1.000
_cell.angle_alpha   90.00
_cell.angle_beta   90.00
_cell.angle_gamma   90.00
#
_symmetry.space_group_name_H-M   'P 1'
#
loop_
_entity.id
_entity.type
_entity.pdbx_description
1 polymer ?
#
loop_
_entity_poly.entity_id
_entity_poly.type
_entity_poly.pdbx_seq_one_letter_code
_entity_poly.pdbx_strand_id
1 'polypeptide(L)'
;MTDQNKGLSYSDAGVDIDAGNELIERIKPSLKKTNRPGVLSAIGGFGGLFDLKAAGFKDPILVAATDGVGTKLKIAIETKKLSTIGIDLVAMCVNDLICQGAEPLIFLDYFATGKLKLENAENIIGGIARGCEVAGCALIGGETAEMPRMYHGEDFDLAGFSVGAIERGQELPLPTNIGDIIIGLSSNGIHSNGYSLVRKIVEKCSLQWSDEAPFENKNLGDALLTPTKLYVKQCLELKNIEGVKAFAHITGGGLTENILRALGEGQGINIDLSTWNLPPVFKWLSSAGGVSQDEMLKTFNCGIGMTVICSEASKNAVFSLLEKNGESPTLIGEVTDTNTVHYYGNLI
;
A
#
# COMPACT_ATOMS: atom_id res chain seq x y z
N MET A 1 -6.44 50.50 -26.56
CA MET A 1 -5.42 50.81 -25.54
C MET A 1 -5.22 49.56 -24.76
N THR A 2 -4.18 48.83 -25.06
CA THR A 2 -3.82 47.57 -24.40
C THR A 2 -3.28 47.93 -23.03
N ASP A 3 -3.83 47.27 -22.03
CA ASP A 3 -3.49 47.39 -20.60
C ASP A 3 -2.06 46.84 -20.36
N GLN A 4 -1.03 47.68 -20.68
CA GLN A 4 0.39 47.33 -20.63
C GLN A 4 1.00 47.46 -19.22
N ASN A 5 0.19 47.60 -18.15
CA ASN A 5 0.69 47.94 -16.82
C ASN A 5 0.25 46.96 -15.73
N LYS A 6 -0.21 45.77 -16.09
CA LYS A 6 -0.47 44.71 -15.10
C LYS A 6 0.82 43.91 -14.90
N GLY A 7 1.45 44.04 -13.73
CA GLY A 7 2.61 43.21 -13.38
C GLY A 7 2.24 41.71 -13.42
N LEU A 8 3.24 40.84 -13.59
CA LEU A 8 3.05 39.40 -13.55
C LEU A 8 2.58 38.97 -12.17
N SER A 9 1.60 38.06 -12.13
CA SER A 9 1.08 37.40 -10.92
C SER A 9 1.59 35.96 -10.84
N TYR A 10 1.44 35.35 -9.67
CA TYR A 10 1.81 33.92 -9.48
C TYR A 10 0.89 33.00 -10.29
N SER A 11 -0.39 33.38 -10.47
CA SER A 11 -1.31 32.69 -11.37
C SER A 11 -0.90 32.77 -12.85
N ASP A 12 -0.27 33.88 -13.29
CA ASP A 12 0.29 33.95 -14.65
C ASP A 12 1.49 33.01 -14.85
N ALA A 13 2.13 32.61 -13.74
CA ALA A 13 3.19 31.60 -13.73
C ALA A 13 2.64 30.16 -13.63
N GLY A 14 1.31 29.98 -13.49
CA GLY A 14 0.62 28.69 -13.47
C GLY A 14 0.39 28.11 -12.07
N VAL A 15 0.45 28.93 -11.00
CA VAL A 15 0.19 28.51 -9.61
C VAL A 15 -0.98 29.29 -9.05
N ASP A 16 -2.03 28.58 -8.60
CA ASP A 16 -3.28 29.16 -8.08
C ASP A 16 -3.40 28.95 -6.56
N ILE A 17 -3.02 29.96 -5.78
CA ILE A 17 -3.08 29.93 -4.31
C ILE A 17 -4.52 29.81 -3.82
N ASP A 18 -5.48 30.48 -4.47
CA ASP A 18 -6.88 30.48 -4.05
C ASP A 18 -7.49 29.07 -4.24
N ALA A 19 -7.15 28.39 -5.34
CA ALA A 19 -7.53 26.98 -5.54
C ALA A 19 -6.93 26.07 -4.46
N GLY A 20 -5.68 26.29 -4.05
CA GLY A 20 -5.06 25.56 -2.93
C GLY A 20 -5.82 25.74 -1.62
N ASN A 21 -6.20 26.99 -1.28
CA ASN A 21 -6.99 27.30 -0.07
C ASN A 21 -8.39 26.68 -0.14
N GLU A 22 -9.06 26.74 -1.30
CA GLU A 22 -10.37 26.11 -1.49
C GLU A 22 -10.30 24.59 -1.33
N LEU A 23 -9.24 23.94 -1.83
CA LEU A 23 -9.02 22.50 -1.66
C LEU A 23 -9.00 22.13 -0.17
N ILE A 24 -8.26 22.89 0.66
CA ILE A 24 -8.19 22.63 2.10
C ILE A 24 -9.59 22.64 2.73
N GLU A 25 -10.44 23.60 2.37
CA GLU A 25 -11.81 23.62 2.90
C GLU A 25 -12.64 22.43 2.45
N ARG A 26 -12.52 21.99 1.20
CA ARG A 26 -13.24 20.84 0.64
C ARG A 26 -12.86 19.51 1.28
N ILE A 27 -11.59 19.32 1.63
CA ILE A 27 -11.10 18.05 2.19
C ILE A 27 -11.33 17.92 3.71
N LYS A 28 -11.54 19.01 4.45
CA LYS A 28 -11.76 19.00 5.92
C LYS A 28 -12.76 17.94 6.40
N PRO A 29 -13.94 17.75 5.76
CA PRO A 29 -14.90 16.74 6.20
C PRO A 29 -14.36 15.31 6.11
N SER A 30 -13.57 15.00 5.07
CA SER A 30 -12.95 13.68 4.89
C SER A 30 -11.86 13.42 5.92
N LEU A 31 -11.03 14.42 6.20
CA LEU A 31 -9.98 14.31 7.19
C LEU A 31 -10.53 14.14 8.62
N LYS A 32 -11.63 14.82 8.94
CA LYS A 32 -12.28 14.68 10.24
C LYS A 32 -12.73 13.24 10.55
N LYS A 33 -13.03 12.43 9.53
CA LYS A 33 -13.38 11.02 9.71
C LYS A 33 -12.20 10.16 10.17
N THR A 34 -10.98 10.61 9.93
CA THR A 34 -9.77 9.90 10.35
C THR A 34 -9.31 10.24 11.77
N ASN A 35 -10.02 11.14 12.48
CA ASN A 35 -9.66 11.54 13.83
C ASN A 35 -9.66 10.35 14.79
N ARG A 36 -8.63 10.32 15.63
CA ARG A 36 -8.46 9.31 16.68
C ARG A 36 -7.92 9.95 17.97
N PRO A 37 -7.94 9.24 19.11
CA PRO A 37 -7.26 9.70 20.32
C PRO A 37 -5.79 10.01 20.04
N GLY A 38 -5.29 11.12 20.58
CA GLY A 38 -3.94 11.62 20.37
C GLY A 38 -3.84 12.78 19.37
N VAL A 39 -4.79 12.99 18.47
CA VAL A 39 -4.78 14.14 17.55
C VAL A 39 -5.09 15.41 18.33
N LEU A 40 -4.15 16.39 18.31
CA LEU A 40 -4.27 17.66 19.04
C LEU A 40 -4.52 18.87 18.16
N SER A 41 -4.27 18.77 16.85
CA SER A 41 -4.35 19.90 15.93
C SER A 41 -5.40 19.67 14.83
N ALA A 42 -6.03 20.77 14.39
CA ALA A 42 -6.76 20.81 13.12
C ALA A 42 -5.78 21.09 11.98
N ILE A 43 -6.18 20.74 10.73
CA ILE A 43 -5.41 21.05 9.52
C ILE A 43 -5.35 22.57 9.28
N GLY A 44 -4.22 23.03 8.70
CA GLY A 44 -3.98 24.42 8.34
C GLY A 44 -2.91 25.12 9.19
N GLY A 45 -2.30 24.38 10.16
CA GLY A 45 -1.10 24.82 10.87
C GLY A 45 0.19 24.41 10.14
N PHE A 46 1.34 24.81 10.68
CA PHE A 46 2.66 24.41 10.15
C PHE A 46 2.99 22.93 10.33
N GLY A 47 2.25 22.20 11.17
CA GLY A 47 2.43 20.78 11.40
C GLY A 47 1.32 20.19 12.23
N GLY A 48 1.14 18.87 12.13
CA GLY A 48 0.20 18.08 12.94
C GLY A 48 0.82 17.71 14.29
N LEU A 49 0.06 17.91 15.36
CA LEU A 49 0.46 17.51 16.72
C LEU A 49 -0.25 16.24 17.11
N PHE A 50 0.50 15.28 17.68
CA PHE A 50 -0.03 14.01 18.14
C PHE A 50 0.50 13.65 19.53
N ASP A 51 -0.38 13.34 20.46
CA ASP A 51 -0.05 12.95 21.83
C ASP A 51 -0.12 11.42 21.96
N LEU A 52 1.06 10.80 22.04
CA LEU A 52 1.21 9.36 22.20
C LEU A 52 0.60 8.84 23.51
N LYS A 53 0.65 9.65 24.59
CA LYS A 53 0.07 9.26 25.87
C LYS A 53 -1.45 9.24 25.80
N ALA A 54 -2.06 10.23 25.15
CA ALA A 54 -3.51 10.26 24.93
C ALA A 54 -3.96 9.12 24.00
N ALA A 55 -3.07 8.63 23.11
CA ALA A 55 -3.29 7.44 22.29
C ALA A 55 -3.11 6.11 23.04
N GLY A 56 -2.69 6.14 24.33
CA GLY A 56 -2.60 4.96 25.20
C GLY A 56 -1.20 4.38 25.38
N PHE A 57 -0.17 4.95 24.75
CA PHE A 57 1.21 4.47 24.86
C PHE A 57 1.88 4.92 26.17
N LYS A 58 2.77 4.05 26.69
CA LYS A 58 3.53 4.27 27.95
C LYS A 58 5.00 4.51 27.70
N ASP A 59 5.66 3.63 26.93
CA ASP A 59 7.07 3.72 26.54
C ASP A 59 7.22 3.38 25.04
N PRO A 60 6.66 4.22 24.13
CA PRO A 60 6.60 3.91 22.72
C PRO A 60 7.94 4.10 22.02
N ILE A 61 8.19 3.20 21.06
CA ILE A 61 9.16 3.39 19.98
C ILE A 61 8.39 3.84 18.75
N LEU A 62 8.86 4.91 18.09
CA LEU A 62 8.28 5.37 16.83
C LEU A 62 8.82 4.56 15.67
N VAL A 63 7.93 4.22 14.76
CA VAL A 63 8.25 3.60 13.47
C VAL A 63 7.72 4.50 12.36
N ALA A 64 8.55 4.77 11.36
CA ALA A 64 8.19 5.62 10.22
C ALA A 64 8.43 4.86 8.91
N ALA A 65 7.49 5.00 7.98
CA ALA A 65 7.60 4.48 6.63
C ALA A 65 7.17 5.54 5.62
N THR A 66 7.75 5.48 4.43
CA THR A 66 7.38 6.33 3.29
C THR A 66 7.35 5.48 2.04
N ASP A 67 6.36 5.72 1.21
CA ASP A 67 6.22 5.06 -0.09
C ASP A 67 5.41 5.93 -1.05
N GLY A 68 5.39 5.55 -2.33
CA GLY A 68 4.53 6.09 -3.36
C GLY A 68 3.56 5.04 -3.89
N VAL A 69 2.82 5.39 -4.95
CA VAL A 69 1.94 4.45 -5.66
C VAL A 69 2.63 3.83 -6.87
N GLY A 70 3.59 4.54 -7.43
CA GLY A 70 4.30 4.10 -8.62
C GLY A 70 3.47 4.23 -9.91
N THR A 71 3.84 3.46 -10.94
CA THR A 71 3.29 3.65 -12.30
C THR A 71 1.84 3.19 -12.48
N LYS A 72 1.19 2.66 -11.45
CA LYS A 72 -0.28 2.49 -11.39
C LYS A 72 -0.99 3.84 -11.59
N LEU A 73 -0.38 4.95 -11.13
CA LEU A 73 -0.86 6.31 -11.34
C LEU A 73 -1.17 6.62 -12.81
N LYS A 74 -0.38 6.11 -13.76
CA LYS A 74 -0.63 6.37 -15.18
C LYS A 74 -1.97 5.80 -15.65
N ILE A 75 -2.39 4.65 -15.14
CA ILE A 75 -3.71 4.09 -15.45
C ILE A 75 -4.79 5.00 -14.85
N ALA A 76 -4.63 5.42 -13.59
CA ALA A 76 -5.58 6.31 -12.93
C ALA A 76 -5.74 7.65 -13.68
N ILE A 77 -4.63 8.25 -14.15
CA ILE A 77 -4.61 9.49 -14.93
C ILE A 77 -5.33 9.30 -16.27
N GLU A 78 -4.95 8.26 -17.04
CA GLU A 78 -5.49 8.00 -18.37
C GLU A 78 -6.98 7.62 -18.35
N THR A 79 -7.43 6.94 -17.31
CA THR A 79 -8.83 6.56 -17.10
C THR A 79 -9.65 7.62 -16.37
N LYS A 80 -9.03 8.64 -15.78
CA LYS A 80 -9.62 9.64 -14.87
C LYS A 80 -10.33 9.01 -13.65
N LYS A 81 -9.85 7.83 -13.19
CA LYS A 81 -10.40 7.09 -12.05
C LYS A 81 -9.47 7.27 -10.86
N LEU A 82 -9.68 8.33 -10.11
CA LEU A 82 -8.76 8.82 -9.08
C LEU A 82 -9.17 8.45 -7.65
N SER A 83 -10.43 8.01 -7.46
CA SER A 83 -11.01 7.89 -6.13
C SER A 83 -10.42 6.79 -5.24
N THR A 84 -9.74 5.79 -5.83
CA THR A 84 -9.18 4.65 -5.09
C THR A 84 -7.67 4.72 -4.91
N ILE A 85 -7.00 5.55 -5.74
CA ILE A 85 -5.52 5.55 -5.78
C ILE A 85 -4.88 6.02 -4.46
N GLY A 86 -5.59 6.86 -3.70
CA GLY A 86 -5.15 7.28 -2.37
C GLY A 86 -5.15 6.14 -1.35
N ILE A 87 -6.01 5.12 -1.53
CA ILE A 87 -6.00 3.90 -0.69
C ILE A 87 -4.71 3.13 -0.93
N ASP A 88 -4.25 3.03 -2.18
CA ASP A 88 -2.98 2.39 -2.51
C ASP A 88 -1.82 3.08 -1.79
N LEU A 89 -1.77 4.42 -1.80
CA LEU A 89 -0.73 5.18 -1.12
C LEU A 89 -0.66 4.85 0.37
N VAL A 90 -1.82 4.90 1.04
CA VAL A 90 -1.88 4.58 2.48
C VAL A 90 -1.47 3.14 2.75
N ALA A 91 -2.00 2.19 1.97
CA ALA A 91 -1.72 0.77 2.15
C ALA A 91 -0.24 0.44 2.00
N MET A 92 0.46 1.03 1.03
CA MET A 92 1.90 0.83 0.84
C MET A 92 2.70 1.24 2.08
N CYS A 93 2.35 2.38 2.68
CA CYS A 93 3.05 2.88 3.88
C CYS A 93 2.69 2.11 5.16
N VAL A 94 1.38 1.89 5.42
CA VAL A 94 0.96 1.33 6.72
C VAL A 94 1.15 -0.19 6.82
N ASN A 95 1.13 -0.90 5.69
CA ASN A 95 1.46 -2.33 5.67
C ASN A 95 2.94 -2.58 6.00
N ASP A 96 3.83 -1.65 5.65
CA ASP A 96 5.24 -1.72 6.05
C ASP A 96 5.42 -1.42 7.55
N LEU A 97 4.68 -0.45 8.10
CA LEU A 97 4.70 -0.18 9.54
C LEU A 97 4.30 -1.42 10.35
N ILE A 98 3.24 -2.11 9.92
CA ILE A 98 2.76 -3.28 10.65
C ILE A 98 3.73 -4.46 10.60
N CYS A 99 4.60 -4.54 9.60
CA CYS A 99 5.68 -5.53 9.58
C CYS A 99 6.67 -5.34 10.71
N GLN A 100 6.81 -4.12 11.24
CA GLN A 100 7.57 -3.82 12.46
C GLN A 100 6.75 -4.00 13.75
N GLY A 101 5.47 -4.44 13.64
CA GLY A 101 4.54 -4.57 14.76
C GLY A 101 3.92 -3.26 15.24
N ALA A 102 4.21 -2.14 14.57
CA ALA A 102 3.74 -0.82 14.96
C ALA A 102 2.29 -0.57 14.58
N GLU A 103 1.53 0.07 15.47
CA GLU A 103 0.20 0.60 15.18
C GLU A 103 0.36 1.91 14.40
N PRO A 104 -0.22 2.03 13.17
CA PRO A 104 -0.23 3.29 12.43
C PRO A 104 -1.01 4.37 13.19
N LEU A 105 -0.42 5.54 13.40
CA LEU A 105 -1.01 6.62 14.20
C LEU A 105 -1.37 7.84 13.36
N ILE A 106 -0.43 8.27 12.52
CA ILE A 106 -0.57 9.46 11.69
C ILE A 106 -0.12 9.18 10.26
N PHE A 107 -0.73 9.90 9.34
CA PHE A 107 -0.40 9.91 7.93
C PHE A 107 -0.26 11.33 7.42
N LEU A 108 0.71 11.55 6.55
CA LEU A 108 0.93 12.77 5.79
C LEU A 108 1.07 12.40 4.32
N ASP A 109 0.53 13.20 3.42
CA ASP A 109 0.68 13.02 1.99
C ASP A 109 1.42 14.18 1.33
N TYR A 110 2.07 13.88 0.21
CA TYR A 110 2.59 14.86 -0.72
C TYR A 110 1.97 14.61 -2.09
N PHE A 111 1.14 15.55 -2.54
CA PHE A 111 0.51 15.52 -3.85
C PHE A 111 1.13 16.61 -4.73
N ALA A 112 1.86 16.19 -5.78
CA ALA A 112 2.48 17.09 -6.74
C ALA A 112 1.85 16.93 -8.11
N THR A 113 1.42 18.04 -8.75
CA THR A 113 0.75 18.01 -10.06
C THR A 113 1.22 19.14 -10.96
N GLY A 114 1.10 18.99 -12.27
CA GLY A 114 1.42 20.04 -13.22
C GLY A 114 0.40 21.17 -13.21
N LYS A 115 -0.89 20.86 -12.95
CA LYS A 115 -1.98 21.80 -12.79
C LYS A 115 -3.00 21.27 -11.79
N LEU A 116 -3.29 22.06 -10.76
CA LEU A 116 -4.26 21.69 -9.75
C LEU A 116 -5.68 21.75 -10.32
N LYS A 117 -6.38 20.63 -10.26
CA LYS A 117 -7.83 20.52 -10.48
C LYS A 117 -8.47 20.09 -9.17
N LEU A 118 -9.31 20.95 -8.61
CA LEU A 118 -9.93 20.78 -7.30
C LEU A 118 -10.67 19.44 -7.18
N GLU A 119 -11.46 19.07 -8.16
CA GLU A 119 -12.22 17.81 -8.16
C GLU A 119 -11.31 16.58 -8.16
N ASN A 120 -10.22 16.60 -8.94
CA ASN A 120 -9.25 15.52 -8.99
C ASN A 120 -8.53 15.38 -7.64
N ALA A 121 -8.05 16.49 -7.08
CA ALA A 121 -7.37 16.52 -5.80
C ALA A 121 -8.28 16.07 -4.65
N GLU A 122 -9.54 16.52 -4.62
CA GLU A 122 -10.54 16.11 -3.65
C GLU A 122 -10.80 14.58 -3.71
N ASN A 123 -10.91 14.02 -4.91
CA ASN A 123 -11.07 12.58 -5.11
C ASN A 123 -9.85 11.79 -4.61
N ILE A 124 -8.62 12.24 -4.92
CA ILE A 124 -7.37 11.60 -4.50
C ILE A 124 -7.24 11.64 -2.98
N ILE A 125 -7.36 12.83 -2.37
CA ILE A 125 -7.21 13.01 -0.93
C ILE A 125 -8.37 12.33 -0.18
N GLY A 126 -9.57 12.31 -0.75
CA GLY A 126 -10.69 11.51 -0.26
C GLY A 126 -10.39 10.00 -0.25
N GLY A 127 -9.63 9.52 -1.22
CA GLY A 127 -9.09 8.15 -1.24
C GLY A 127 -8.07 7.90 -0.14
N ILE A 128 -7.15 8.85 0.09
CA ILE A 128 -6.18 8.81 1.19
C ILE A 128 -6.90 8.76 2.53
N ALA A 129 -7.87 9.65 2.75
CA ALA A 129 -8.66 9.67 3.99
C ALA A 129 -9.39 8.34 4.24
N ARG A 130 -9.98 7.72 3.21
CA ARG A 130 -10.59 6.38 3.35
C ARG A 130 -9.57 5.31 3.71
N GLY A 131 -8.39 5.32 3.09
CA GLY A 131 -7.30 4.42 3.47
C GLY A 131 -6.90 4.60 4.93
N CYS A 132 -6.75 5.83 5.39
CA CYS A 132 -6.43 6.16 6.78
C CYS A 132 -7.53 5.71 7.75
N GLU A 133 -8.81 5.90 7.41
CA GLU A 133 -9.95 5.45 8.19
C GLU A 133 -9.93 3.93 8.39
N VAL A 134 -9.67 3.16 7.31
CA VAL A 134 -9.56 1.70 7.36
C VAL A 134 -8.33 1.25 8.16
N ALA A 135 -7.19 1.95 8.00
CA ALA A 135 -5.97 1.68 8.75
C ALA A 135 -6.04 2.10 10.23
N GLY A 136 -7.03 2.92 10.61
CA GLY A 136 -7.15 3.47 11.95
C GLY A 136 -6.13 4.56 12.28
N CYS A 137 -5.51 5.20 11.28
CA CYS A 137 -4.58 6.32 11.47
C CYS A 137 -5.21 7.65 11.08
N ALA A 138 -4.68 8.75 11.62
CA ALA A 138 -5.19 10.09 11.36
C ALA A 138 -4.42 10.74 10.20
N LEU A 139 -5.13 11.25 9.18
CA LEU A 139 -4.58 12.14 8.18
C LEU A 139 -4.51 13.55 8.79
N ILE A 140 -3.32 13.94 9.31
CA ILE A 140 -3.16 15.15 10.14
C ILE A 140 -2.51 16.32 9.38
N GLY A 141 -2.11 16.11 8.15
CA GLY A 141 -1.47 17.10 7.29
C GLY A 141 -1.09 16.53 5.96
N GLY A 142 -0.46 17.34 5.16
CA GLY A 142 0.03 17.01 3.83
C GLY A 142 0.45 18.27 3.10
N GLU A 143 0.89 18.11 1.87
CA GLU A 143 1.29 19.20 0.97
C GLU A 143 0.69 18.98 -0.40
N THR A 144 0.14 20.02 -0.99
CA THR A 144 -0.30 20.06 -2.39
C THR A 144 0.56 21.05 -3.16
N ALA A 145 1.38 20.55 -4.07
CA ALA A 145 2.31 21.34 -4.86
C ALA A 145 1.86 21.42 -6.33
N GLU A 146 1.56 22.64 -6.80
CA GLU A 146 1.38 22.90 -8.22
C GLU A 146 2.74 23.21 -8.85
N MET A 147 3.20 22.36 -9.76
CA MET A 147 4.55 22.36 -10.31
C MET A 147 4.49 22.40 -11.85
N PRO A 148 4.14 23.57 -12.44
CA PRO A 148 4.02 23.72 -13.89
C PRO A 148 5.32 23.36 -14.60
N ARG A 149 5.22 22.56 -15.68
CA ARG A 149 6.33 22.07 -16.50
C ARG A 149 7.19 20.96 -15.87
N MET A 150 7.10 20.69 -14.55
CA MET A 150 7.68 19.49 -13.94
C MET A 150 6.81 18.27 -14.27
N TYR A 151 5.47 18.43 -14.18
CA TYR A 151 4.49 17.45 -14.62
C TYR A 151 3.74 17.96 -15.84
N HIS A 152 3.38 17.06 -16.76
CA HIS A 152 2.64 17.43 -17.97
C HIS A 152 1.13 17.51 -17.69
N GLY A 153 0.54 18.69 -17.91
CA GLY A 153 -0.90 18.88 -17.78
C GLY A 153 -1.43 18.48 -16.40
N GLU A 154 -2.24 17.43 -16.37
CA GLU A 154 -2.85 16.88 -15.15
C GLU A 154 -2.10 15.67 -14.57
N ASP A 155 -0.93 15.33 -15.11
CA ASP A 155 -0.05 14.32 -14.53
C ASP A 155 0.30 14.72 -13.08
N PHE A 156 0.40 13.73 -12.21
CA PHE A 156 0.70 13.94 -10.81
C PHE A 156 1.50 12.78 -10.22
N ASP A 157 2.09 13.03 -9.07
CA ASP A 157 2.72 12.01 -8.23
C ASP A 157 2.21 12.12 -6.80
N LEU A 158 2.30 11.01 -6.07
CA LEU A 158 1.88 10.89 -4.68
C LEU A 158 2.98 10.23 -3.86
N ALA A 159 3.32 10.84 -2.75
CA ALA A 159 4.14 10.24 -1.72
C ALA A 159 3.41 10.26 -0.37
N GLY A 160 3.51 9.18 0.38
CA GLY A 160 2.93 9.03 1.70
C GLY A 160 4.00 8.88 2.77
N PHE A 161 3.72 9.43 3.95
CA PHE A 161 4.53 9.30 5.15
C PHE A 161 3.63 8.84 6.28
N SER A 162 3.89 7.66 6.80
CA SER A 162 3.17 7.12 7.94
C SER A 162 4.09 7.02 9.14
N VAL A 163 3.60 7.42 10.31
CA VAL A 163 4.28 7.21 11.58
C VAL A 163 3.35 6.40 12.47
N GLY A 164 3.90 5.33 13.00
CA GLY A 164 3.25 4.47 13.98
C GLY A 164 4.07 4.39 15.26
N ALA A 165 3.56 3.67 16.22
CA ALA A 165 4.27 3.38 17.46
C ALA A 165 4.05 1.93 17.90
N ILE A 166 5.01 1.44 18.65
CA ILE A 166 4.98 0.16 19.33
C ILE A 166 5.56 0.30 20.72
N GLU A 167 4.99 -0.40 21.71
CA GLU A 167 5.56 -0.42 23.06
C GLU A 167 6.93 -1.13 23.03
N ARG A 168 7.91 -0.58 23.73
CA ARG A 168 9.25 -1.15 23.83
C ARG A 168 9.21 -2.59 24.30
N GLY A 169 9.93 -3.47 23.56
CA GLY A 169 9.97 -4.91 23.79
C GLY A 169 8.86 -5.71 23.10
N GLN A 170 8.06 -5.05 22.24
CA GLN A 170 7.03 -5.70 21.41
C GLN A 170 7.34 -5.59 19.91
N GLU A 171 8.54 -5.13 19.56
CA GLU A 171 8.96 -4.92 18.18
C GLU A 171 9.04 -6.24 17.41
N LEU A 172 8.66 -6.18 16.14
CA LEU A 172 8.85 -7.27 15.18
C LEU A 172 9.95 -6.90 14.16
N PRO A 173 10.59 -7.87 13.52
CA PRO A 173 10.42 -9.31 13.72
C PRO A 173 11.08 -9.83 15.02
N LEU A 174 10.46 -10.83 15.63
CA LEU A 174 11.10 -11.64 16.66
C LEU A 174 12.03 -12.67 15.99
N PRO A 175 13.01 -13.26 16.70
CA PRO A 175 13.85 -14.32 16.17
C PRO A 175 13.02 -15.49 15.64
N THR A 176 13.20 -15.80 14.36
CA THR A 176 12.58 -16.95 13.70
C THR A 176 13.40 -18.22 13.91
N ASN A 177 12.76 -19.38 13.88
CA ASN A 177 13.40 -20.68 14.01
C ASN A 177 13.21 -21.50 12.73
N ILE A 178 14.13 -22.44 12.51
CA ILE A 178 13.94 -23.45 11.47
C ILE A 178 12.69 -24.26 11.80
N GLY A 179 11.82 -24.48 10.80
CA GLY A 179 10.53 -25.15 10.96
C GLY A 179 9.38 -24.20 11.40
N ASP A 180 9.63 -22.90 11.59
CA ASP A 180 8.52 -21.95 11.66
C ASP A 180 7.77 -21.95 10.34
N ILE A 181 6.44 -21.90 10.42
CA ILE A 181 5.57 -21.94 9.25
C ILE A 181 5.31 -20.56 8.67
N ILE A 182 5.05 -20.53 7.36
CA ILE A 182 4.73 -19.32 6.62
C ILE A 182 3.28 -19.42 6.14
N ILE A 183 2.44 -18.52 6.62
CA ILE A 183 1.01 -18.43 6.25
C ILE A 183 0.82 -17.22 5.35
N GLY A 184 0.26 -17.44 4.15
CA GLY A 184 -0.07 -16.40 3.19
C GLY A 184 -1.46 -15.84 3.39
N LEU A 185 -1.61 -14.53 3.28
CA LEU A 185 -2.88 -13.81 3.23
C LEU A 185 -3.12 -13.31 1.81
N SER A 186 -4.33 -13.55 1.30
CA SER A 186 -4.69 -13.18 -0.07
C SER A 186 -4.53 -11.69 -0.35
N SER A 187 -4.05 -11.36 -1.54
CA SER A 187 -4.08 -10.01 -2.09
C SER A 187 -5.43 -9.69 -2.76
N ASN A 188 -5.72 -8.41 -2.99
CA ASN A 188 -6.85 -7.96 -3.79
C ASN A 188 -6.55 -7.94 -5.30
N GLY A 189 -5.43 -8.51 -5.73
CA GLY A 189 -4.89 -8.44 -7.08
C GLY A 189 -3.45 -7.95 -7.09
N ILE A 190 -3.10 -7.15 -8.08
CA ILE A 190 -1.71 -6.73 -8.33
C ILE A 190 -1.15 -5.84 -7.21
N HIS A 191 -2.01 -5.12 -6.49
CA HIS A 191 -1.66 -4.07 -5.54
C HIS A 191 -1.06 -2.84 -6.24
N SER A 192 0.19 -2.44 -5.90
CA SER A 192 0.82 -1.26 -6.48
C SER A 192 2.17 -1.53 -7.16
N ASN A 193 2.63 -2.79 -7.19
CA ASN A 193 3.92 -3.16 -7.78
C ASN A 193 3.78 -3.83 -9.15
N GLY A 194 4.80 -3.71 -10.00
CA GLY A 194 4.84 -4.36 -11.30
C GLY A 194 4.06 -3.66 -12.42
N TYR A 195 3.48 -2.48 -12.20
CA TYR A 195 2.60 -1.81 -13.16
C TYR A 195 3.29 -1.34 -14.45
N SER A 196 4.60 -1.15 -14.44
CA SER A 196 5.35 -0.89 -15.69
C SER A 196 5.27 -2.10 -16.63
N LEU A 197 5.39 -3.32 -16.09
CA LEU A 197 5.23 -4.56 -16.87
C LEU A 197 3.77 -4.77 -17.28
N VAL A 198 2.81 -4.55 -16.38
CA VAL A 198 1.37 -4.63 -16.68
C VAL A 198 1.01 -3.76 -17.88
N ARG A 199 1.40 -2.48 -17.87
CA ARG A 199 1.13 -1.53 -18.96
C ARG A 199 1.77 -1.97 -20.28
N LYS A 200 2.98 -2.51 -20.22
CA LYS A 200 3.66 -3.06 -21.40
C LYS A 200 2.93 -4.28 -21.98
N ILE A 201 2.35 -5.14 -21.13
CA ILE A 201 1.55 -6.28 -21.57
C ILE A 201 0.24 -5.81 -22.21
N VAL A 202 -0.45 -4.84 -21.63
CA VAL A 202 -1.66 -4.24 -22.19
C VAL A 202 -1.39 -3.64 -23.58
N GLU A 203 -0.28 -2.88 -23.72
CA GLU A 203 0.19 -2.34 -25.00
C GLU A 203 0.45 -3.46 -26.02
N LYS A 204 1.17 -4.52 -25.64
CA LYS A 204 1.48 -5.69 -26.48
C LYS A 204 0.21 -6.36 -26.97
N CYS A 205 -0.84 -6.43 -26.15
CA CYS A 205 -2.12 -7.01 -26.50
C CYS A 205 -3.03 -6.06 -27.30
N SER A 206 -2.60 -4.81 -27.55
CA SER A 206 -3.40 -3.77 -28.21
C SER A 206 -4.75 -3.50 -27.53
N LEU A 207 -4.82 -3.69 -26.18
CA LEU A 207 -6.01 -3.44 -25.39
C LEU A 207 -6.11 -1.97 -24.96
N GLN A 208 -7.34 -1.47 -24.81
CA GLN A 208 -7.66 -0.17 -24.25
C GLN A 208 -8.20 -0.31 -22.83
N TRP A 209 -8.08 0.74 -22.01
CA TRP A 209 -8.58 0.72 -20.63
C TRP A 209 -10.10 0.54 -20.53
N SER A 210 -10.84 0.88 -21.59
CA SER A 210 -12.30 0.71 -21.70
C SER A 210 -12.73 -0.69 -22.11
N ASP A 211 -11.81 -1.53 -22.60
CA ASP A 211 -12.12 -2.88 -23.03
C ASP A 211 -12.47 -3.76 -21.83
N GLU A 212 -13.22 -4.83 -22.06
CA GLU A 212 -13.48 -5.85 -21.03
C GLU A 212 -12.18 -6.53 -20.60
N ALA A 213 -11.95 -6.66 -19.31
CA ALA A 213 -10.76 -7.32 -18.79
C ALA A 213 -10.80 -8.82 -19.13
N PRO A 214 -9.72 -9.38 -19.73
CA PRO A 214 -9.69 -10.81 -20.09
C PRO A 214 -9.77 -11.79 -18.91
N PHE A 215 -9.76 -11.29 -17.69
CA PHE A 215 -9.69 -12.06 -16.46
C PHE A 215 -10.82 -11.75 -15.45
N GLU A 216 -11.63 -10.73 -15.70
CA GLU A 216 -12.70 -10.30 -14.80
C GLU A 216 -13.80 -9.57 -15.61
N ASN A 217 -15.07 -9.74 -15.25
CA ASN A 217 -16.19 -9.03 -15.88
C ASN A 217 -16.29 -7.56 -15.44
N LYS A 218 -15.27 -6.77 -15.80
CA LYS A 218 -15.15 -5.31 -15.59
C LYS A 218 -14.35 -4.71 -16.73
N ASN A 219 -14.37 -3.38 -16.87
CA ASN A 219 -13.42 -2.70 -17.75
C ASN A 219 -12.01 -2.94 -17.26
N LEU A 220 -11.06 -3.09 -18.18
CA LEU A 220 -9.65 -3.37 -17.88
C LEU A 220 -9.04 -2.34 -16.92
N GLY A 221 -9.32 -1.06 -17.14
CA GLY A 221 -8.87 0.00 -16.24
C GLY A 221 -9.39 -0.16 -14.80
N ASP A 222 -10.69 -0.53 -14.64
CA ASP A 222 -11.27 -0.74 -13.30
C ASP A 222 -10.68 -1.97 -12.61
N ALA A 223 -10.54 -3.07 -13.35
CA ALA A 223 -9.95 -4.29 -12.82
C ALA A 223 -8.52 -4.07 -12.35
N LEU A 224 -7.71 -3.34 -13.13
CA LEU A 224 -6.31 -3.03 -12.79
C LEU A 224 -6.15 -1.94 -11.73
N LEU A 225 -7.18 -1.12 -11.46
CA LEU A 225 -7.17 -0.11 -10.40
C LEU A 225 -7.74 -0.61 -9.07
N THR A 226 -8.02 -1.92 -8.93
CA THR A 226 -8.39 -2.51 -7.64
C THR A 226 -7.35 -2.11 -6.58
N PRO A 227 -7.78 -1.51 -5.42
CA PRO A 227 -6.86 -0.99 -4.42
C PRO A 227 -6.04 -2.08 -3.73
N THR A 228 -4.85 -1.70 -3.30
CA THR A 228 -4.01 -2.48 -2.40
C THR A 228 -4.77 -2.78 -1.10
N LYS A 229 -4.71 -4.02 -0.64
CA LYS A 229 -5.35 -4.45 0.60
C LYS A 229 -4.59 -3.92 1.81
N LEU A 230 -5.35 -3.46 2.79
CA LEU A 230 -4.86 -3.04 4.10
C LEU A 230 -4.92 -4.24 5.06
N TYR A 231 -3.79 -4.61 5.66
CA TYR A 231 -3.67 -5.75 6.58
C TYR A 231 -3.54 -5.33 8.04
N VAL A 232 -3.63 -4.03 8.33
CA VAL A 232 -3.33 -3.45 9.65
C VAL A 232 -4.14 -4.12 10.75
N LYS A 233 -5.46 -4.21 10.60
CA LYS A 233 -6.34 -4.77 11.64
C LYS A 233 -5.96 -6.20 11.98
N GLN A 234 -5.82 -7.06 10.98
CA GLN A 234 -5.50 -8.48 11.15
C GLN A 234 -4.13 -8.66 11.81
N CYS A 235 -3.12 -7.92 11.34
CA CYS A 235 -1.77 -8.04 11.89
C CYS A 235 -1.64 -7.50 13.31
N LEU A 236 -2.35 -6.42 13.68
CA LEU A 236 -2.40 -5.91 15.05
C LEU A 236 -3.03 -6.91 16.02
N GLU A 237 -4.02 -7.69 15.57
CA GLU A 237 -4.60 -8.76 16.37
C GLU A 237 -3.66 -9.97 16.44
N LEU A 238 -3.07 -10.37 15.31
CA LEU A 238 -2.17 -11.52 15.20
C LEU A 238 -0.90 -11.39 16.03
N LYS A 239 -0.29 -10.19 16.10
CA LYS A 239 0.94 -9.98 16.86
C LYS A 239 0.82 -10.33 18.35
N ASN A 240 -0.41 -10.39 18.88
CA ASN A 240 -0.68 -10.76 20.27
C ASN A 240 -0.81 -12.28 20.47
N ILE A 241 -0.77 -13.08 19.41
CA ILE A 241 -0.76 -14.54 19.50
C ILE A 241 0.66 -14.99 19.81
N GLU A 242 0.83 -15.75 20.90
CA GLU A 242 2.11 -16.34 21.26
C GLU A 242 2.64 -17.20 20.10
N GLY A 243 3.90 -17.00 19.72
CA GLY A 243 4.54 -17.72 18.62
C GLY A 243 4.37 -17.07 17.24
N VAL A 244 3.60 -15.98 17.08
CA VAL A 244 3.71 -15.13 15.90
C VAL A 244 4.98 -14.30 16.02
N LYS A 245 5.83 -14.33 14.99
CA LYS A 245 7.18 -13.80 15.04
C LYS A 245 7.44 -12.68 14.05
N ALA A 246 6.83 -12.73 12.88
CA ALA A 246 7.08 -11.76 11.84
C ALA A 246 5.92 -11.64 10.86
N PHE A 247 5.88 -10.50 10.18
CA PHE A 247 5.06 -10.25 8.99
C PHE A 247 5.97 -9.81 7.84
N ALA A 248 5.59 -10.12 6.60
CA ALA A 248 6.25 -9.57 5.43
C ALA A 248 5.20 -9.09 4.42
N HIS A 249 5.26 -7.80 4.09
CA HIS A 249 4.44 -7.18 3.05
C HIS A 249 5.04 -7.51 1.68
N ILE A 250 4.26 -8.15 0.82
CA ILE A 250 4.73 -8.62 -0.49
C ILE A 250 4.57 -7.51 -1.52
N THR A 251 5.66 -6.81 -1.80
CA THR A 251 5.77 -5.68 -2.72
C THR A 251 6.75 -5.97 -3.86
N GLY A 252 7.49 -4.98 -4.36
CA GLY A 252 8.57 -5.20 -5.33
C GLY A 252 9.63 -6.18 -4.80
N GLY A 253 10.11 -7.08 -5.64
CA GLY A 253 10.91 -8.23 -5.24
C GLY A 253 10.09 -9.49 -4.95
N GLY A 254 8.75 -9.37 -4.88
CA GLY A 254 7.80 -10.48 -4.72
C GLY A 254 8.01 -11.30 -3.44
N LEU A 255 7.56 -12.55 -3.46
CA LEU A 255 7.76 -13.49 -2.35
C LEU A 255 9.24 -13.73 -2.06
N THR A 256 10.07 -13.74 -3.12
CA THR A 256 11.49 -14.08 -3.07
C THR A 256 12.29 -13.18 -2.13
N GLU A 257 12.11 -11.86 -2.22
CA GLU A 257 12.92 -10.92 -1.45
C GLU A 257 12.25 -10.49 -0.15
N ASN A 258 10.92 -10.31 -0.15
CA ASN A 258 10.25 -9.70 0.99
C ASN A 258 10.17 -10.60 2.21
N ILE A 259 9.96 -11.92 2.02
CA ILE A 259 9.89 -12.85 3.17
C ILE A 259 11.26 -12.93 3.86
N LEU A 260 12.36 -12.95 3.10
CA LEU A 260 13.71 -13.02 3.67
C LEU A 260 14.06 -11.84 4.57
N ARG A 261 13.47 -10.65 4.34
CA ARG A 261 13.67 -9.46 5.20
C ARG A 261 13.16 -9.65 6.63
N ALA A 262 12.26 -10.61 6.82
CA ALA A 262 11.63 -10.90 8.12
C ALA A 262 12.31 -12.05 8.87
N LEU A 263 13.37 -12.64 8.30
CA LEU A 263 14.09 -13.80 8.84
C LEU A 263 15.41 -13.43 9.52
N GLY A 264 15.92 -14.36 10.32
CA GLY A 264 17.28 -14.29 10.86
C GLY A 264 18.36 -14.52 9.81
N GLU A 265 19.57 -14.07 10.11
CA GLU A 265 20.74 -14.27 9.23
C GLU A 265 20.99 -15.77 8.96
N GLY A 266 21.25 -16.12 7.73
CA GLY A 266 21.51 -17.50 7.29
C GLY A 266 20.27 -18.37 7.11
N GLN A 267 19.07 -17.85 7.36
CA GLN A 267 17.82 -18.57 7.11
C GLN A 267 17.33 -18.42 5.66
N GLY A 268 16.60 -19.40 5.20
CA GLY A 268 15.92 -19.43 3.92
C GLY A 268 14.49 -19.91 4.06
N ILE A 269 13.82 -20.16 2.94
CA ILE A 269 12.43 -20.62 2.92
C ILE A 269 12.20 -21.69 1.87
N ASN A 270 11.30 -22.61 2.17
CA ASN A 270 10.64 -23.50 1.21
C ASN A 270 9.21 -23.02 1.00
N ILE A 271 8.79 -22.79 -0.23
CA ILE A 271 7.42 -22.37 -0.58
C ILE A 271 6.80 -23.38 -1.55
N ASP A 272 5.62 -23.89 -1.19
CA ASP A 272 4.81 -24.76 -2.04
C ASP A 272 3.82 -23.91 -2.87
N LEU A 273 4.12 -23.73 -4.14
CA LEU A 273 3.33 -22.96 -5.08
C LEU A 273 1.97 -23.59 -5.42
N SER A 274 1.76 -24.87 -5.06
CA SER A 274 0.50 -25.58 -5.31
C SER A 274 -0.56 -25.35 -4.23
N THR A 275 -0.21 -24.67 -3.12
CA THR A 275 -1.10 -24.50 -1.96
C THR A 275 -2.17 -23.42 -2.15
N TRP A 276 -2.03 -22.57 -3.14
CA TRP A 276 -3.05 -21.58 -3.49
C TRP A 276 -3.29 -21.50 -5.00
N ASN A 277 -4.47 -21.03 -5.38
CA ASN A 277 -4.79 -20.80 -6.78
C ASN A 277 -4.28 -19.43 -7.21
N LEU A 278 -3.49 -19.37 -8.27
CA LEU A 278 -3.07 -18.11 -8.87
C LEU A 278 -4.31 -17.32 -9.33
N PRO A 279 -4.53 -16.07 -8.85
CA PRO A 279 -5.67 -15.28 -9.29
C PRO A 279 -5.67 -15.02 -10.80
N PRO A 280 -6.87 -14.89 -11.42
CA PRO A 280 -7.01 -14.80 -12.87
C PRO A 280 -6.18 -13.70 -13.53
N VAL A 281 -6.01 -12.54 -12.87
CA VAL A 281 -5.19 -11.44 -13.39
C VAL A 281 -3.74 -11.86 -13.60
N PHE A 282 -3.16 -12.63 -12.70
CA PHE A 282 -1.76 -13.10 -12.82
C PHE A 282 -1.63 -14.19 -13.88
N LYS A 283 -2.63 -15.08 -14.03
CA LYS A 283 -2.66 -16.05 -15.12
C LYS A 283 -2.66 -15.36 -16.48
N TRP A 284 -3.46 -14.31 -16.59
CA TRP A 284 -3.51 -13.50 -17.80
C TRP A 284 -2.17 -12.79 -18.05
N LEU A 285 -1.58 -12.14 -17.04
CA LEU A 285 -0.30 -11.45 -17.16
C LEU A 285 0.80 -12.40 -17.64
N SER A 286 0.89 -13.60 -17.06
CA SER A 286 1.85 -14.61 -17.47
C SER A 286 1.64 -15.05 -18.92
N SER A 287 0.41 -15.45 -19.28
CA SER A 287 0.12 -15.98 -20.61
C SER A 287 0.22 -14.93 -21.72
N ALA A 288 -0.38 -13.75 -21.53
CA ALA A 288 -0.41 -12.67 -22.53
C ALA A 288 0.97 -12.00 -22.66
N GLY A 289 1.66 -11.83 -21.52
CA GLY A 289 3.02 -11.28 -21.49
C GLY A 289 4.08 -12.25 -22.00
N GLY A 290 3.86 -13.55 -21.81
CA GLY A 290 4.90 -14.58 -21.91
C GLY A 290 5.88 -14.50 -20.75
N VAL A 291 5.38 -14.10 -19.56
CA VAL A 291 6.20 -13.89 -18.36
C VAL A 291 6.42 -15.24 -17.68
N SER A 292 7.68 -15.60 -17.45
CA SER A 292 8.03 -16.86 -16.76
C SER A 292 7.58 -16.86 -15.29
N GLN A 293 7.45 -18.05 -14.70
CA GLN A 293 7.11 -18.19 -13.28
C GLN A 293 8.09 -17.44 -12.37
N ASP A 294 9.39 -17.54 -12.62
CA ASP A 294 10.42 -16.88 -11.83
C ASP A 294 10.27 -15.34 -11.87
N GLU A 295 10.01 -14.79 -13.07
CA GLU A 295 9.77 -13.35 -13.21
C GLU A 295 8.45 -12.91 -12.57
N MET A 296 7.40 -13.75 -12.62
CA MET A 296 6.16 -13.50 -11.91
C MET A 296 6.38 -13.42 -10.40
N LEU A 297 7.10 -14.39 -9.82
CA LEU A 297 7.41 -14.47 -8.39
C LEU A 297 8.33 -13.35 -7.89
N LYS A 298 9.13 -12.77 -8.78
CA LYS A 298 10.01 -11.64 -8.48
C LYS A 298 9.31 -10.29 -8.62
N THR A 299 8.38 -10.16 -9.56
CA THR A 299 7.75 -8.88 -9.90
C THR A 299 6.46 -8.64 -9.13
N PHE A 300 5.68 -9.70 -8.91
CA PHE A 300 4.32 -9.62 -8.38
C PHE A 300 4.14 -10.38 -7.07
N ASN A 301 3.05 -10.03 -6.35
CA ASN A 301 2.64 -10.76 -5.17
C ASN A 301 2.02 -12.15 -5.47
N CYS A 302 1.68 -12.42 -6.73
CA CYS A 302 1.08 -13.69 -7.20
C CYS A 302 -0.13 -14.18 -6.37
N GLY A 303 -0.87 -13.27 -5.76
CA GLY A 303 -2.07 -13.58 -4.97
C GLY A 303 -1.84 -13.59 -3.46
N ILE A 304 -0.60 -13.48 -2.98
CA ILE A 304 -0.24 -13.39 -1.55
C ILE A 304 0.29 -11.99 -1.27
N GLY A 305 -0.48 -11.15 -0.59
CA GLY A 305 -0.09 -9.75 -0.35
C GLY A 305 0.59 -9.51 1.00
N MET A 306 0.40 -10.42 1.96
CA MET A 306 1.05 -10.39 3.28
C MET A 306 1.37 -11.82 3.71
N THR A 307 2.46 -12.02 4.42
CA THR A 307 2.75 -13.29 5.07
C THR A 307 2.89 -13.14 6.58
N VAL A 308 2.53 -14.21 7.30
CA VAL A 308 2.69 -14.35 8.74
C VAL A 308 3.65 -15.49 8.99
N ILE A 309 4.71 -15.26 9.76
CA ILE A 309 5.67 -16.28 10.18
C ILE A 309 5.41 -16.58 11.65
N CYS A 310 5.13 -17.82 11.95
CA CYS A 310 4.83 -18.26 13.33
C CYS A 310 5.28 -19.67 13.60
N SER A 311 5.32 -20.06 14.88
CA SER A 311 5.56 -21.43 15.28
C SER A 311 4.43 -22.35 14.80
N GLU A 312 4.72 -23.60 14.47
CA GLU A 312 3.69 -24.60 14.09
C GLU A 312 2.61 -24.73 15.17
N ALA A 313 2.99 -24.63 16.46
CA ALA A 313 2.05 -24.69 17.58
C ALA A 313 0.99 -23.58 17.54
N SER A 314 1.29 -22.42 16.96
CA SER A 314 0.39 -21.25 16.87
C SER A 314 -0.53 -21.30 15.67
N LYS A 315 -0.32 -22.22 14.73
CA LYS A 315 -1.06 -22.36 13.46
C LYS A 315 -2.57 -22.25 13.65
N ASN A 316 -3.15 -23.08 14.50
CA ASN A 316 -4.60 -23.12 14.68
C ASN A 316 -5.16 -21.81 15.22
N ALA A 317 -4.44 -21.14 16.13
CA ALA A 317 -4.85 -19.84 16.68
C ALA A 317 -4.80 -18.76 15.60
N VAL A 318 -3.74 -18.74 14.76
CA VAL A 318 -3.60 -17.81 13.64
C VAL A 318 -4.70 -18.03 12.61
N PHE A 319 -4.96 -19.28 12.20
CA PHE A 319 -6.02 -19.59 11.23
C PHE A 319 -7.40 -19.17 11.77
N SER A 320 -7.74 -19.55 13.00
CA SER A 320 -9.04 -19.22 13.61
C SER A 320 -9.27 -17.73 13.69
N LEU A 321 -8.25 -16.93 14.03
CA LEU A 321 -8.36 -15.48 14.10
C LEU A 321 -8.55 -14.88 12.70
N LEU A 322 -7.79 -15.33 11.70
CA LEU A 322 -7.88 -14.86 10.33
C LEU A 322 -9.26 -15.19 9.71
N GLU A 323 -9.73 -16.42 9.85
CA GLU A 323 -11.05 -16.85 9.37
C GLU A 323 -12.18 -16.06 10.03
N LYS A 324 -12.08 -15.79 11.34
CA LYS A 324 -13.03 -14.92 12.07
C LYS A 324 -13.07 -13.50 11.50
N ASN A 325 -11.95 -13.01 10.99
CA ASN A 325 -11.85 -11.70 10.32
C ASN A 325 -12.20 -11.75 8.82
N GLY A 326 -12.70 -12.89 8.31
CA GLY A 326 -13.12 -13.06 6.91
C GLY A 326 -11.96 -13.29 5.94
N GLU A 327 -10.77 -13.62 6.45
CA GLU A 327 -9.63 -14.01 5.63
C GLU A 327 -9.66 -15.50 5.30
N SER A 328 -8.97 -15.86 4.21
CA SER A 328 -8.72 -17.25 3.83
C SER A 328 -7.22 -17.52 3.89
N PRO A 329 -6.68 -17.81 5.10
CA PRO A 329 -5.26 -18.07 5.25
C PRO A 329 -4.84 -19.37 4.57
N THR A 330 -3.63 -19.38 4.01
CA THR A 330 -3.07 -20.55 3.36
C THR A 330 -1.68 -20.83 3.93
N LEU A 331 -1.42 -22.07 4.37
CA LEU A 331 -0.07 -22.49 4.72
C LEU A 331 0.72 -22.65 3.41
N ILE A 332 1.70 -21.78 3.19
CA ILE A 332 2.44 -21.73 1.92
C ILE A 332 3.86 -22.24 2.03
N GLY A 333 4.40 -22.40 3.23
CA GLY A 333 5.79 -22.86 3.37
C GLY A 333 6.31 -22.85 4.79
N GLU A 334 7.64 -22.93 4.89
CA GLU A 334 8.38 -23.00 6.14
C GLU A 334 9.73 -22.34 6.07
N VAL A 335 10.29 -21.96 7.22
CA VAL A 335 11.64 -21.41 7.38
C VAL A 335 12.66 -22.56 7.41
N THR A 336 13.77 -22.40 6.67
CA THR A 336 14.84 -23.39 6.52
C THR A 336 16.21 -22.82 6.88
N ASP A 337 17.22 -23.68 6.96
CA ASP A 337 18.63 -23.34 7.19
C ASP A 337 19.45 -23.15 5.91
N THR A 338 18.79 -23.02 4.75
CA THR A 338 19.46 -23.09 3.46
C THR A 338 19.99 -21.74 2.95
N ASN A 339 19.68 -20.62 3.61
CA ASN A 339 19.98 -19.25 3.16
C ASN A 339 19.52 -18.94 1.72
N THR A 340 18.51 -19.66 1.26
CA THR A 340 17.97 -19.58 -0.11
C THR A 340 16.46 -19.66 -0.10
N VAL A 341 15.85 -19.25 -1.22
CA VAL A 341 14.43 -19.45 -1.47
C VAL A 341 14.26 -20.64 -2.41
N HIS A 342 13.58 -21.66 -1.95
CA HIS A 342 13.19 -22.80 -2.77
C HIS A 342 11.70 -22.79 -3.04
N TYR A 343 11.35 -22.87 -4.32
CA TYR A 343 9.98 -23.05 -4.78
C TYR A 343 9.80 -24.46 -5.30
N TYR A 344 8.73 -25.13 -4.88
CA TYR A 344 8.30 -26.39 -5.45
C TYR A 344 6.81 -26.31 -5.83
N GLY A 345 6.38 -27.24 -6.71
CA GLY A 345 5.09 -27.10 -7.38
C GLY A 345 5.11 -26.07 -8.51
N ASN A 346 3.97 -25.91 -9.15
CA ASN A 346 3.77 -24.97 -10.25
C ASN A 346 2.67 -23.99 -9.89
N LEU A 347 2.94 -22.72 -10.13
CA LEU A 347 1.99 -21.65 -9.95
C LEU A 347 1.17 -21.39 -11.24
N ILE A 348 1.78 -21.66 -12.41
CA ILE A 348 1.27 -21.39 -13.76
C ILE A 348 1.05 -22.69 -14.51
#